data_603a59cbe0e097dfe792a128e03460b0
#
_entry.id   603a59cbe0e097dfe792a128e03460b0
#
_cell.length_a   1.000
_cell.length_b   1.000
_cell.length_c   1.000
_cell.angle_alpha   90.00
_cell.angle_beta   90.00
_cell.angle_gamma   90.00
#
_symmetry.space_group_name_H-M   'P 1'
#
loop_
_entity.id
_entity.type
_entity.pdbx_description
1 polymer ?
#
loop_
_entity_poly.entity_id
_entity_poly.type
_entity_poly.pdbx_seq_one_letter_code
_entity_poly.pdbx_strand_id
1 'polypeptide(L)'
;MAGEHHVFTCGAARVFIEYLGFKICPLICYDLRFPVWARNNVGYDVVLYTANWPQKRIAAWDVLLQARAIENMSYCIGVNRIGQDGNGHKYPGHSAVYDCLGKQLSTQEYETAFIQTITLDKQHIQSTRDALEFLKDADDFTLR
;
A
#
# COMPACT_ATOMS: atom_id res chain seq x y z
N MET A 1 -18.32 2.31 -9.82
CA MET A 1 -17.76 3.30 -8.91
C MET A 1 -18.88 3.79 -8.01
N ALA A 2 -18.62 4.06 -6.75
CA ALA A 2 -19.65 4.39 -5.76
C ALA A 2 -20.20 5.83 -5.83
N GLY A 3 -19.86 6.62 -6.84
CA GLY A 3 -20.31 8.01 -6.98
C GLY A 3 -19.63 8.99 -6.00
N GLU A 4 -18.53 8.60 -5.39
CA GLU A 4 -17.79 9.40 -4.38
C GLU A 4 -17.38 10.79 -4.90
N HIS A 5 -17.12 10.90 -6.20
CA HIS A 5 -16.76 12.17 -6.86
C HIS A 5 -17.88 13.23 -6.83
N HIS A 6 -19.11 12.85 -6.48
CA HIS A 6 -20.20 13.81 -6.25
C HIS A 6 -20.19 14.41 -4.84
N VAL A 7 -19.44 13.80 -3.91
CA VAL A 7 -19.44 14.15 -2.48
C VAL A 7 -18.06 14.62 -2.01
N PHE A 8 -17.00 14.05 -2.56
CA PHE A 8 -15.61 14.34 -2.15
C PHE A 8 -14.82 14.99 -3.29
N THR A 9 -13.97 15.93 -2.92
CA THR A 9 -12.99 16.53 -3.84
C THR A 9 -11.75 15.66 -3.89
N CYS A 10 -11.21 15.43 -5.10
CA CYS A 10 -9.96 14.70 -5.27
C CYS A 10 -8.79 15.46 -4.63
N GLY A 11 -7.90 14.73 -3.98
CA GLY A 11 -6.61 15.26 -3.55
C GLY A 11 -5.72 15.58 -4.75
N ALA A 12 -4.99 16.70 -4.69
CA ALA A 12 -4.05 17.13 -5.74
C ALA A 12 -2.60 16.75 -5.45
N ALA A 13 -2.30 16.29 -4.22
CA ALA A 13 -0.96 15.97 -3.76
C ALA A 13 -0.96 14.77 -2.81
N ARG A 14 0.15 14.05 -2.81
CA ARG A 14 0.40 13.01 -1.80
C ARG A 14 0.79 13.64 -0.47
N VAL A 15 0.36 13.03 0.61
CA VAL A 15 0.76 13.41 1.98
C VAL A 15 1.89 12.47 2.43
N PHE A 16 2.85 13.01 3.17
CA PHE A 16 3.93 12.24 3.79
C PHE A 16 3.98 12.56 5.27
N ILE A 17 4.16 11.53 6.09
CA ILE A 17 4.19 11.61 7.55
C ILE A 17 5.54 11.08 8.03
N GLU A 18 6.26 11.87 8.83
CA GLU A 18 7.45 11.41 9.52
C GLU A 18 7.04 10.88 10.91
N TYR A 19 7.33 9.61 11.16
CA TYR A 19 7.03 8.98 12.45
C TYR A 19 8.10 7.96 12.83
N LEU A 20 8.69 8.12 14.01
CA LEU A 20 9.77 7.27 14.54
C LEU A 20 10.91 7.04 13.54
N GLY A 21 11.26 8.06 12.78
CA GLY A 21 12.30 8.01 11.76
C GLY A 21 11.90 7.33 10.45
N PHE A 22 10.66 6.88 10.29
CA PHE A 22 10.11 6.39 9.02
C PHE A 22 9.32 7.48 8.30
N LYS A 23 9.52 7.58 7.01
CA LYS A 23 8.68 8.39 6.12
C LYS A 23 7.56 7.52 5.54
N ILE A 24 6.33 7.87 5.85
CA ILE A 24 5.13 7.09 5.53
C ILE A 24 4.30 7.82 4.47
N CYS A 25 3.88 7.11 3.44
CA CYS A 25 2.97 7.58 2.40
C CYS A 25 1.59 6.90 2.57
N PRO A 26 0.60 7.55 3.20
CA PRO A 26 -0.76 7.01 3.27
C PRO A 26 -1.50 7.24 1.96
N LEU A 27 -2.12 6.17 1.45
CA LEU A 27 -2.95 6.14 0.26
C LEU A 27 -4.26 5.41 0.56
N ILE A 28 -5.28 5.59 -0.27
CA ILE A 28 -6.61 5.06 0.00
C ILE A 28 -7.08 4.16 -1.13
N CYS A 29 -7.40 2.92 -0.78
CA CYS A 29 -8.19 1.97 -1.56
C CYS A 29 -7.84 1.97 -3.06
N TYR A 30 -8.57 2.74 -3.85
CA TYR A 30 -8.46 2.79 -5.30
C TYR A 30 -7.09 3.29 -5.80
N ASP A 31 -6.37 4.08 -5.00
CA ASP A 31 -5.01 4.56 -5.31
C ASP A 31 -4.03 3.40 -5.57
N LEU A 32 -4.29 2.22 -4.98
CA LEU A 32 -3.50 1.02 -5.20
C LEU A 32 -3.38 0.64 -6.69
N ARG A 33 -4.36 1.00 -7.52
CA ARG A 33 -4.36 0.70 -8.95
C ARG A 33 -3.45 1.57 -9.80
N PHE A 34 -2.93 2.65 -9.21
CA PHE A 34 -2.17 3.66 -9.96
C PHE A 34 -0.69 3.66 -9.55
N PRO A 35 0.17 2.87 -10.25
CA PRO A 35 1.58 2.75 -9.89
C PRO A 35 2.31 4.08 -9.99
N VAL A 36 1.97 4.90 -10.97
CA VAL A 36 2.61 6.21 -11.17
C VAL A 36 2.35 7.15 -10.00
N TRP A 37 1.11 7.13 -9.45
CA TRP A 37 0.76 7.91 -8.27
C TRP A 37 1.49 7.42 -7.01
N ALA A 38 1.69 6.11 -6.86
CA ALA A 38 2.39 5.51 -5.74
C ALA A 38 3.92 5.53 -5.88
N ARG A 39 4.47 5.96 -7.03
CA ARG A 39 5.91 5.88 -7.29
C ARG A 39 6.75 6.58 -6.22
N ASN A 40 7.77 5.87 -5.72
CA ASN A 40 8.68 6.35 -4.68
C ASN A 40 9.78 7.24 -5.26
N ASN A 41 9.44 8.46 -5.56
CA ASN A 41 10.37 9.49 -6.01
C ASN A 41 10.79 10.47 -4.89
N VAL A 42 10.42 10.18 -3.64
CA VAL A 42 10.69 11.04 -2.47
C VAL A 42 11.35 10.28 -1.31
N GLY A 43 11.68 9.01 -1.53
CA GLY A 43 12.37 8.17 -0.55
C GLY A 43 11.51 7.77 0.65
N TYR A 44 10.19 7.54 0.49
CA TYR A 44 9.39 7.04 1.59
C TYR A 44 9.76 5.58 1.94
N ASP A 45 9.66 5.24 3.22
CA ASP A 45 10.01 3.92 3.75
C ASP A 45 8.82 2.97 3.79
N VAL A 46 7.61 3.53 3.92
CA VAL A 46 6.36 2.78 4.07
C VAL A 46 5.30 3.39 3.18
N VAL A 47 4.62 2.57 2.39
CA VAL A 47 3.34 2.93 1.79
C VAL A 47 2.21 2.19 2.51
N LEU A 48 1.19 2.92 2.92
CA LEU A 48 0.05 2.38 3.67
C LEU A 48 -1.24 2.58 2.88
N TYR A 49 -1.98 1.50 2.67
CA TYR A 49 -3.31 1.53 2.05
C TYR A 49 -4.38 1.12 3.06
N THR A 50 -5.40 1.96 3.23
CA THR A 50 -6.65 1.59 3.91
C THR A 50 -7.75 1.42 2.88
N ALA A 51 -8.57 0.36 2.99
CA ALA A 51 -9.50 0.03 1.93
C ALA A 51 -10.81 -0.61 2.38
N ASN A 52 -11.82 -0.43 1.52
CA ASN A 52 -13.00 -1.27 1.38
C ASN A 52 -12.89 -2.04 0.05
N TRP A 53 -11.96 -3.00 -0.02
CA TRP A 53 -11.68 -3.73 -1.26
C TRP A 53 -12.52 -5.00 -1.34
N PRO A 54 -13.43 -5.12 -2.32
CA PRO A 54 -14.41 -6.19 -2.34
C PRO A 54 -13.84 -7.52 -2.85
N GLN A 55 -14.44 -8.61 -2.39
CA GLN A 55 -14.08 -9.99 -2.73
C GLN A 55 -13.95 -10.23 -4.25
N LYS A 56 -14.82 -9.64 -5.05
CA LYS A 56 -14.81 -9.81 -6.52
C LYS A 56 -13.50 -9.35 -7.20
N ARG A 57 -12.68 -8.58 -6.50
CA ARG A 57 -11.42 -8.02 -7.01
C ARG A 57 -10.24 -8.31 -6.09
N ILE A 58 -10.38 -9.29 -5.18
CA ILE A 58 -9.38 -9.52 -4.13
C ILE A 58 -8.01 -9.95 -4.68
N ALA A 59 -7.98 -10.73 -5.76
CA ALA A 59 -6.73 -11.10 -6.40
C ALA A 59 -5.88 -9.89 -6.84
N ALA A 60 -6.54 -8.80 -7.26
CA ALA A 60 -5.83 -7.58 -7.60
C ALA A 60 -5.27 -6.88 -6.36
N TRP A 61 -5.96 -6.95 -5.21
CA TRP A 61 -5.46 -6.43 -3.94
C TRP A 61 -4.17 -7.12 -3.53
N ASP A 62 -4.17 -8.45 -3.51
CA ASP A 62 -3.03 -9.27 -3.10
C ASP A 62 -1.79 -8.99 -3.96
N VAL A 63 -1.95 -9.09 -5.27
CA VAL A 63 -0.84 -8.90 -6.22
C VAL A 63 -0.31 -7.46 -6.22
N LEU A 64 -1.20 -6.47 -6.17
CA LEU A 64 -0.78 -5.07 -6.25
C LEU A 64 -0.09 -4.60 -4.97
N LEU A 65 -0.49 -5.05 -3.78
CA LEU A 65 0.23 -4.71 -2.55
C LEU A 65 1.69 -5.19 -2.61
N GLN A 66 1.89 -6.44 -3.02
CA GLN A 66 3.23 -7.00 -3.18
C GLN A 66 4.04 -6.24 -4.24
N ALA A 67 3.42 -5.92 -5.39
CA ALA A 67 4.06 -5.15 -6.44
C ALA A 67 4.48 -3.75 -5.96
N ARG A 68 3.63 -3.05 -5.18
CA ARG A 68 3.98 -1.74 -4.61
C ARG A 68 5.17 -1.80 -3.66
N ALA A 69 5.32 -2.87 -2.88
CA ALA A 69 6.48 -3.06 -2.02
C ALA A 69 7.77 -3.17 -2.86
N ILE A 70 7.75 -4.05 -3.87
CA ILE A 70 8.91 -4.36 -4.72
C ILE A 70 9.34 -3.14 -5.55
N GLU A 71 8.44 -2.57 -6.34
CA GLU A 71 8.77 -1.50 -7.28
C GLU A 71 9.20 -0.19 -6.60
N ASN A 72 8.76 0.02 -5.35
CA ASN A 72 9.07 1.20 -4.57
C ASN A 72 10.17 0.98 -3.52
N MET A 73 10.69 -0.25 -3.43
CA MET A 73 11.68 -0.66 -2.43
C MET A 73 11.34 -0.14 -1.03
N SER A 74 10.09 -0.39 -0.61
CA SER A 74 9.51 0.09 0.65
C SER A 74 8.67 -0.99 1.31
N TYR A 75 8.41 -0.89 2.60
CA TYR A 75 7.33 -1.67 3.18
C TYR A 75 6.00 -1.26 2.56
N CYS A 76 5.14 -2.23 2.26
CA CYS A 76 3.77 -1.99 1.84
C CYS A 76 2.81 -2.61 2.85
N ILE A 77 1.94 -1.78 3.42
CA ILE A 77 0.93 -2.18 4.40
C ILE A 77 -0.44 -2.00 3.77
N GLY A 78 -1.21 -3.07 3.66
CA GLY A 78 -2.59 -3.02 3.21
C GLY A 78 -3.52 -3.41 4.34
N VAL A 79 -4.45 -2.52 4.71
CA VAL A 79 -5.50 -2.79 5.69
C VAL A 79 -6.85 -2.75 4.99
N ASN A 80 -7.52 -3.90 4.92
CA ASN A 80 -8.81 -4.04 4.28
C ASN A 80 -9.86 -4.51 5.28
N ARG A 81 -11.09 -4.02 5.14
CA ARG A 81 -12.20 -4.44 5.99
C ARG A 81 -12.62 -5.88 5.72
N ILE A 82 -13.33 -6.47 6.69
CA ILE A 82 -14.08 -7.71 6.55
C ILE A 82 -15.60 -7.46 6.59
N GLY A 83 -16.36 -8.50 6.26
CA GLY A 83 -17.83 -8.52 6.39
C GLY A 83 -18.55 -8.15 5.10
N GLN A 84 -19.74 -7.61 5.22
CA GLN A 84 -20.63 -7.27 4.10
C GLN A 84 -21.14 -5.83 4.26
N ASP A 85 -21.37 -5.12 3.15
CA ASP A 85 -22.00 -3.80 3.16
C ASP A 85 -23.52 -3.90 2.93
N GLY A 86 -24.19 -2.75 3.01
CA GLY A 86 -25.64 -2.64 2.83
C GLY A 86 -26.13 -3.02 1.42
N ASN A 87 -25.22 -3.09 0.44
CA ASN A 87 -25.51 -3.50 -0.94
C ASN A 87 -25.21 -4.99 -1.20
N GLY A 88 -24.82 -5.74 -0.16
CA GLY A 88 -24.50 -7.16 -0.27
C GLY A 88 -23.10 -7.46 -0.79
N HIS A 89 -22.21 -6.49 -0.91
CA HIS A 89 -20.82 -6.74 -1.29
C HIS A 89 -20.04 -7.32 -0.11
N LYS A 90 -19.37 -8.44 -0.36
CA LYS A 90 -18.51 -9.10 0.62
C LYS A 90 -17.09 -8.54 0.57
N TYR A 91 -16.46 -8.47 1.74
CA TYR A 91 -15.09 -8.00 1.96
C TYR A 91 -14.33 -9.05 2.77
N PRO A 92 -13.33 -9.73 2.19
CA PRO A 92 -12.68 -10.88 2.82
C PRO A 92 -11.48 -10.50 3.68
N GLY A 93 -11.16 -9.20 3.84
CA GLY A 93 -9.94 -8.76 4.51
C GLY A 93 -8.73 -8.85 3.60
N HIS A 94 -7.89 -9.88 3.75
CA HIS A 94 -6.58 -10.00 3.10
C HIS A 94 -5.66 -8.81 3.46
N SER A 95 -5.76 -8.31 4.70
CA SER A 95 -4.81 -7.33 5.21
C SER A 95 -3.42 -7.96 5.25
N ALA A 96 -2.41 -7.24 4.75
CA ALA A 96 -1.08 -7.78 4.61
C ALA A 96 0.01 -6.73 4.79
N VAL A 97 1.20 -7.18 5.19
CA VAL A 97 2.42 -6.37 5.23
C VAL A 97 3.48 -7.09 4.41
N TYR A 98 4.08 -6.38 3.47
CA TYR A 98 5.19 -6.85 2.65
C TYR A 98 6.45 -6.03 2.94
N ASP A 99 7.62 -6.67 2.91
CA ASP A 99 8.90 -5.98 2.93
C ASP A 99 9.28 -5.45 1.54
N CYS A 100 10.38 -4.72 1.45
CA CYS A 100 10.85 -4.09 0.21
C CYS A 100 11.30 -5.08 -0.89
N LEU A 101 11.36 -6.36 -0.60
CA LEU A 101 11.61 -7.44 -1.56
C LEU A 101 10.34 -8.24 -1.90
N GLY A 102 9.19 -7.85 -1.36
CA GLY A 102 7.91 -8.48 -1.60
C GLY A 102 7.63 -9.71 -0.72
N LYS A 103 8.45 -9.96 0.30
CA LYS A 103 8.18 -11.03 1.26
C LYS A 103 7.04 -10.60 2.19
N GLN A 104 6.01 -11.43 2.32
CA GLN A 104 4.94 -11.19 3.28
C GLN A 104 5.43 -11.41 4.72
N LEU A 105 5.23 -10.42 5.58
CA LEU A 105 5.61 -10.42 6.99
C LEU A 105 4.42 -10.72 7.91
N SER A 106 3.21 -10.41 7.46
CA SER A 106 1.98 -10.70 8.20
C SER A 106 1.55 -12.16 8.03
N THR A 107 0.74 -12.65 8.98
CA THR A 107 -0.02 -13.90 8.79
C THR A 107 -1.04 -13.73 7.66
N GLN A 108 -1.47 -14.86 7.08
CA GLN A 108 -2.53 -14.88 6.07
C GLN A 108 -3.86 -15.21 6.76
N GLU A 109 -4.51 -14.16 7.29
CA GLU A 109 -5.81 -14.26 7.94
C GLU A 109 -6.90 -13.68 7.02
N TYR A 110 -7.82 -14.53 6.60
CA TYR A 110 -8.90 -14.16 5.69
C TYR A 110 -10.26 -14.30 6.36
N GLU A 111 -11.19 -13.43 6.01
CA GLU A 111 -12.58 -13.42 6.52
C GLU A 111 -12.70 -13.29 8.05
N THR A 112 -11.61 -12.97 8.72
CA THR A 112 -11.54 -12.86 10.19
C THR A 112 -10.96 -11.51 10.61
N ALA A 113 -11.52 -10.92 11.67
CA ALA A 113 -10.92 -9.74 12.30
C ALA A 113 -9.72 -10.17 13.15
N PHE A 114 -8.59 -9.52 12.96
CA PHE A 114 -7.40 -9.77 13.75
C PHE A 114 -6.61 -8.50 14.02
N ILE A 115 -5.73 -8.56 15.01
CA ILE A 115 -4.71 -7.55 15.30
C ILE A 115 -3.37 -8.27 15.30
N GLN A 116 -2.40 -7.70 14.58
CA GLN A 116 -1.05 -8.20 14.54
C GLN A 116 -0.06 -7.06 14.66
N THR A 117 0.95 -7.24 15.50
CA THR A 117 2.10 -6.32 15.59
C THR A 117 3.25 -6.86 14.75
N ILE A 118 3.80 -6.01 13.88
CA ILE A 118 4.92 -6.35 13.00
C ILE A 118 5.99 -5.29 13.20
N THR A 119 7.21 -5.73 13.49
CA THR A 119 8.36 -4.84 13.58
C THR A 119 8.87 -4.53 12.18
N LEU A 120 8.97 -3.25 11.85
CA LEU A 120 9.61 -2.76 10.63
C LEU A 120 11.06 -2.39 10.95
N ASP A 121 12.00 -2.83 10.12
CA ASP A 121 13.42 -2.53 10.25
C ASP A 121 13.86 -1.54 9.17
N LYS A 122 14.22 -0.32 9.59
CA LYS A 122 14.69 0.71 8.66
C LYS A 122 16.04 0.36 8.03
N GLN A 123 16.91 -0.33 8.78
CA GLN A 123 18.20 -0.75 8.26
C GLN A 123 18.05 -1.78 7.14
N HIS A 124 17.06 -2.66 7.22
CA HIS A 124 16.75 -3.61 6.14
C HIS A 124 16.40 -2.88 4.83
N ILE A 125 15.57 -1.84 4.88
CA ILE A 125 15.26 -1.04 3.67
C ILE A 125 16.52 -0.38 3.14
N GLN A 126 17.30 0.29 4.01
CA GLN A 126 18.48 1.03 3.60
C GLN A 126 19.53 0.12 2.97
N SER A 127 19.88 -0.98 3.61
CA SER A 127 20.87 -1.93 3.08
C SER A 127 20.40 -2.55 1.74
N THR A 128 19.10 -2.82 1.59
CA THR A 128 18.56 -3.35 0.34
C THR A 128 18.63 -2.31 -0.79
N ARG A 129 18.29 -1.05 -0.50
CA ARG A 129 18.38 0.05 -1.48
C ARG A 129 19.80 0.33 -1.90
N ASP A 130 20.77 0.27 -0.96
CA ASP A 130 22.18 0.48 -1.23
C ASP A 130 22.78 -0.65 -2.09
N ALA A 131 22.32 -1.89 -1.88
CA ALA A 131 22.79 -3.05 -2.62
C ALA A 131 22.22 -3.16 -4.05
N LEU A 132 20.96 -2.76 -4.26
CA LEU A 132 20.25 -2.98 -5.53
C LEU A 132 20.09 -1.71 -6.37
N GLU A 133 20.10 -0.54 -5.75
CA GLU A 133 20.09 0.80 -6.36
C GLU A 133 18.94 1.10 -7.36
N PHE A 134 17.92 0.24 -7.49
CA PHE A 134 16.86 0.32 -8.51
C PHE A 134 16.10 1.67 -8.53
N LEU A 135 16.00 2.35 -7.39
CA LEU A 135 15.33 3.66 -7.34
C LEU A 135 16.15 4.76 -8.02
N LYS A 136 17.47 4.56 -8.21
CA LYS A 136 18.34 5.53 -8.90
C LYS A 136 18.15 5.50 -10.42
N ASP A 137 17.66 4.37 -10.95
CA ASP A 137 17.41 4.18 -12.39
C ASP A 137 16.04 4.72 -12.82
N ALA A 138 15.30 5.32 -11.90
CA ALA A 138 13.97 5.85 -12.19
C ALA A 138 14.05 7.15 -12.98
N ASP A 139 13.32 7.22 -14.09
CA ASP A 139 13.15 8.44 -14.85
C ASP A 139 12.32 9.47 -14.08
N ASP A 140 12.63 10.75 -14.28
CA ASP A 140 11.80 11.86 -13.83
C ASP A 140 10.62 12.07 -14.78
N PHE A 141 9.42 12.23 -14.24
CA PHE A 141 8.22 12.51 -15.01
C PHE A 141 7.26 13.43 -14.24
N THR A 142 6.41 14.13 -14.98
CA THR A 142 5.36 14.98 -14.41
C THR A 142 4.00 14.48 -14.87
N LEU A 143 3.08 14.28 -13.91
CA LEU A 143 1.67 14.03 -14.22
C LEU A 143 1.01 15.37 -14.60
N ARG A 144 0.25 15.37 -15.69
CA ARG A 144 -0.53 16.51 -16.18
C ARG A 144 -2.01 16.29 -15.91
#